data_94a6578084e1916a3f8dd0b481124472
#
_entry.id   94a6578084e1916a3f8dd0b481124472
#
_cell.length_a   1.000
_cell.length_b   1.000
_cell.length_c   1.000
_cell.angle_alpha   90.00
_cell.angle_beta   90.00
_cell.angle_gamma   90.00
#
_symmetry.space_group_name_H-M   'P 1'
#
loop_
_entity.id
_entity.type
_entity.pdbx_description
1 polymer ?
#
loop_
_entity_poly.entity_id
_entity_poly.type
_entity_poly.pdbx_seq_one_letter_code
_entity_poly.pdbx_strand_id
1 'polypeptide(L)'
;MPLRGIVDGPLATGHSWARLSITMKPLVAAMFLTTFFPFFGNAAEKLAVGAKLPAVTCNDQDGKAVELAKAGAEGYLLVYFYPKASTPGCTKQGCSLRDAWAQLQKQGVRVYGVSTDNESSQKQFKDEQSFPFALLADKDKAVTEAFGVKNLVGMASRSAFLFKDGVCVWVDPKGSTADQADQVMAFLKTRSR
;
A
#
# COMPACT_ATOMS: atom_id res chain seq x y z
N MET A 1 -25.73 67.95 55.33
CA MET A 1 -26.03 69.40 55.08
C MET A 1 -25.51 69.74 53.72
N PRO A 2 -26.19 70.54 52.96
CA PRO A 2 -27.59 70.50 52.50
C PRO A 2 -27.68 70.59 50.97
N LEU A 3 -28.83 70.20 50.47
CA LEU A 3 -29.92 70.94 49.82
C LEU A 3 -29.84 71.16 48.32
N ARG A 4 -30.81 70.58 47.64
CA ARG A 4 -31.94 71.23 46.92
C ARG A 4 -31.68 71.84 45.54
N GLY A 5 -32.60 71.49 44.67
CA GLY A 5 -33.36 72.28 43.71
C GLY A 5 -33.82 71.41 42.54
N ILE A 6 -34.96 70.93 42.50
CA ILE A 6 -36.29 71.21 41.97
C ILE A 6 -36.18 72.34 40.92
N VAL A 7 -36.76 72.08 39.72
CA VAL A 7 -37.89 72.67 39.04
C VAL A 7 -38.15 72.11 37.63
N ASP A 8 -39.32 71.60 37.48
CA ASP A 8 -40.42 71.78 36.50
C ASP A 8 -40.10 72.05 34.99
N GLY A 9 -40.79 71.24 34.19
CA GLY A 9 -41.33 71.09 32.91
C GLY A 9 -41.47 72.29 31.94
N PRO A 10 -42.21 72.21 30.83
CA PRO A 10 -43.32 71.35 30.44
C PRO A 10 -43.27 70.82 28.98
N LEU A 11 -44.20 69.94 28.71
CA LEU A 11 -44.83 69.48 27.44
C LEU A 11 -44.56 70.25 26.15
N ALA A 12 -44.21 69.53 25.11
CA ALA A 12 -44.64 69.79 23.72
C ALA A 12 -44.66 68.54 22.88
N THR A 13 -45.81 68.30 22.33
CA THR A 13 -46.21 67.32 21.33
C THR A 13 -45.42 67.37 20.03
N GLY A 14 -45.10 66.21 19.47
CA GLY A 14 -44.55 66.16 18.13
C GLY A 14 -44.49 64.70 17.62
N HIS A 15 -45.59 64.27 16.99
CA HIS A 15 -45.62 63.02 16.26
C HIS A 15 -44.66 63.12 15.09
N SER A 16 -43.57 62.35 15.09
CA SER A 16 -42.74 62.11 13.91
C SER A 16 -42.58 60.62 13.67
N TRP A 17 -43.14 60.19 12.57
CA TRP A 17 -43.07 58.87 12.06
C TRP A 17 -41.62 58.57 11.67
N ALA A 18 -40.81 58.01 12.51
CA ALA A 18 -39.48 57.49 12.13
C ALA A 18 -39.67 56.12 11.49
N ARG A 19 -39.34 56.09 10.22
CA ARG A 19 -39.26 54.89 9.38
C ARG A 19 -38.31 53.85 10.00
N LEU A 20 -38.83 52.66 10.32
CA LEU A 20 -38.02 51.52 10.66
C LEU A 20 -37.29 51.07 9.38
N SER A 21 -36.05 51.45 9.23
CA SER A 21 -35.17 50.85 8.22
C SER A 21 -34.70 49.49 8.74
N ILE A 22 -35.38 48.45 8.29
CA ILE A 22 -34.92 47.08 8.50
C ILE A 22 -33.73 46.85 7.54
N THR A 23 -32.53 47.03 8.04
CA THR A 23 -31.33 46.59 7.36
C THR A 23 -31.25 45.06 7.43
N MET A 24 -31.77 44.42 6.40
CA MET A 24 -31.53 43.00 6.17
C MET A 24 -30.03 42.82 5.88
N LYS A 25 -29.28 42.32 6.85
CA LYS A 25 -27.94 41.79 6.60
C LYS A 25 -28.11 40.52 5.74
N PRO A 26 -27.42 40.41 4.61
CA PRO A 26 -27.42 39.15 3.87
C PRO A 26 -26.74 38.08 4.71
N LEU A 27 -27.51 37.09 5.10
CA LEU A 27 -27.02 35.85 5.67
C LEU A 27 -26.25 35.14 4.56
N VAL A 28 -24.94 35.25 4.55
CA VAL A 28 -24.08 34.47 3.69
C VAL A 28 -24.18 33.03 4.18
N ALA A 29 -25.09 32.28 3.59
CA ALA A 29 -25.16 30.85 3.75
C ALA A 29 -23.88 30.29 3.13
N ALA A 30 -22.88 30.03 3.96
CA ALA A 30 -21.72 29.23 3.60
C ALA A 30 -22.22 27.81 3.30
N MET A 31 -22.48 27.57 2.03
CA MET A 31 -22.81 26.27 1.50
C MET A 31 -21.52 25.43 1.57
N PHE A 32 -21.35 24.71 2.69
CA PHE A 32 -20.34 23.66 2.81
C PHE A 32 -20.66 22.60 1.74
N LEU A 33 -20.02 22.76 0.60
CA LEU A 33 -19.97 21.73 -0.42
C LEU A 33 -19.12 20.59 0.17
N THR A 34 -19.76 19.69 0.92
CA THR A 34 -19.17 18.42 1.30
C THR A 34 -18.96 17.66 -0.01
N THR A 35 -17.76 17.77 -0.56
CA THR A 35 -17.32 16.88 -1.63
C THR A 35 -17.33 15.47 -1.02
N PHE A 36 -18.43 14.79 -1.25
CA PHE A 36 -18.57 13.36 -1.03
C PHE A 36 -17.60 12.70 -2.03
N PHE A 37 -16.36 12.49 -1.60
CA PHE A 37 -15.43 11.68 -2.34
C PHE A 37 -15.98 10.25 -2.28
N PRO A 38 -16.49 9.71 -3.39
CA PRO A 38 -16.89 8.32 -3.37
C PRO A 38 -15.62 7.52 -3.13
N PHE A 39 -15.54 6.91 -1.97
CA PHE A 39 -14.57 5.86 -1.69
C PHE A 39 -14.98 4.68 -2.57
N PHE A 40 -14.60 4.74 -3.85
CA PHE A 40 -14.67 3.59 -4.72
C PHE A 40 -13.74 2.55 -4.10
N GLY A 41 -14.34 1.56 -3.46
CA GLY A 41 -13.68 0.32 -3.12
C GLY A 41 -13.14 -0.27 -4.43
N ASN A 42 -11.88 0.03 -4.72
CA ASN A 42 -11.19 -0.52 -5.86
C ASN A 42 -11.12 -2.03 -5.65
N ALA A 43 -11.81 -2.80 -6.47
CA ALA A 43 -11.44 -4.19 -6.69
C ALA A 43 -9.94 -4.15 -6.99
N ALA A 44 -9.13 -4.88 -6.21
CA ALA A 44 -7.68 -4.75 -6.23
C ALA A 44 -7.17 -4.87 -7.67
N GLU A 45 -6.88 -3.71 -8.26
CA GLU A 45 -6.32 -3.64 -9.61
C GLU A 45 -4.93 -4.24 -9.54
N LYS A 46 -4.59 -5.11 -10.50
CA LYS A 46 -3.29 -5.76 -10.53
C LYS A 46 -2.19 -4.71 -10.50
N LEU A 47 -1.28 -4.85 -9.54
CA LEU A 47 -0.16 -3.93 -9.37
C LEU A 47 0.66 -3.83 -10.68
N ALA A 48 0.88 -2.60 -11.15
CA ALA A 48 1.54 -2.30 -12.41
C ALA A 48 2.86 -1.54 -12.18
N VAL A 49 3.67 -1.44 -13.22
CA VAL A 49 4.87 -0.59 -13.21
C VAL A 49 4.48 0.85 -12.93
N GLY A 50 5.22 1.51 -12.03
CA GLY A 50 4.93 2.84 -11.50
C GLY A 50 4.11 2.85 -10.22
N ALA A 51 3.46 1.75 -9.84
CA ALA A 51 2.71 1.67 -8.59
C ALA A 51 3.64 1.66 -7.37
N LYS A 52 3.17 2.20 -6.26
CA LYS A 52 3.88 2.13 -4.98
C LYS A 52 3.79 0.72 -4.39
N LEU A 53 4.84 0.31 -3.70
CA LEU A 53 4.85 -0.92 -2.92
C LEU A 53 3.76 -0.86 -1.84
N PRO A 54 2.85 -1.85 -1.78
CA PRO A 54 1.79 -1.87 -0.78
C PRO A 54 2.32 -1.89 0.65
N ALA A 55 1.69 -1.10 1.52
CA ALA A 55 1.97 -1.07 2.95
C ALA A 55 1.23 -2.23 3.64
N VAL A 56 1.75 -3.43 3.50
CA VAL A 56 1.20 -4.66 4.07
C VAL A 56 2.25 -5.36 4.91
N THR A 57 1.81 -5.99 6.00
CA THR A 57 2.65 -6.78 6.91
C THR A 57 2.24 -8.25 6.81
N CYS A 58 3.22 -9.13 6.78
CA CYS A 58 3.02 -10.58 6.74
C CYS A 58 4.11 -11.27 7.55
N ASN A 59 3.81 -12.41 8.16
CA ASN A 59 4.83 -13.21 8.83
C ASN A 59 5.71 -13.96 7.83
N ASP A 60 6.99 -14.05 8.12
CA ASP A 60 7.88 -14.95 7.40
C ASP A 60 7.76 -16.39 7.93
N GLN A 61 8.57 -17.30 7.41
CA GLN A 61 8.60 -18.72 7.77
C GLN A 61 8.98 -19.00 9.25
N ASP A 62 9.55 -18.04 9.94
CA ASP A 62 9.93 -18.14 11.35
C ASP A 62 8.93 -17.38 12.26
N GLY A 63 7.80 -16.92 11.71
CA GLY A 63 6.78 -16.15 12.42
C GLY A 63 7.15 -14.70 12.68
N LYS A 64 8.22 -14.19 12.08
CA LYS A 64 8.64 -12.81 12.22
C LYS A 64 7.86 -11.91 11.28
N ALA A 65 7.28 -10.84 11.81
CA ALA A 65 6.55 -9.87 11.01
C ALA A 65 7.49 -9.09 10.05
N VAL A 66 7.13 -9.06 8.78
CA VAL A 66 7.81 -8.32 7.70
C VAL A 66 6.87 -7.24 7.17
N GLU A 67 7.25 -5.99 7.36
CA GLU A 67 6.59 -4.82 6.78
C GLU A 67 7.15 -4.58 5.37
N LEU A 68 6.42 -4.93 4.32
CA LEU A 68 6.93 -4.86 2.94
C LEU A 68 7.32 -3.43 2.53
N ALA A 69 6.51 -2.41 2.87
CA ALA A 69 6.83 -1.02 2.55
C ALA A 69 8.19 -0.60 3.14
N LYS A 70 8.49 -1.00 4.37
CA LYS A 70 9.76 -0.73 5.03
C LYS A 70 10.90 -1.56 4.43
N ALA A 71 10.62 -2.83 4.14
CA ALA A 71 11.60 -3.72 3.52
C ALA A 71 12.00 -3.25 2.11
N GLY A 72 11.14 -2.58 1.37
CA GLY A 72 11.38 -2.09 0.01
C GLY A 72 11.61 -0.58 -0.08
N ALA A 73 11.76 0.15 1.03
CA ALA A 73 11.92 1.60 1.04
C ALA A 73 13.18 2.08 0.29
N GLU A 74 14.23 1.26 0.30
CA GLU A 74 15.51 1.56 -0.35
C GLU A 74 16.03 0.37 -1.14
N GLY A 75 16.70 0.62 -2.24
CA GLY A 75 17.30 -0.41 -3.09
C GLY A 75 16.29 -1.20 -3.89
N TYR A 76 16.67 -2.40 -4.32
CA TYR A 76 15.80 -3.29 -5.05
C TYR A 76 15.13 -4.31 -4.13
N LEU A 77 13.84 -4.55 -4.35
CA LEU A 77 13.06 -5.61 -3.70
C LEU A 77 12.32 -6.42 -4.76
N LEU A 78 12.61 -7.72 -4.82
CA LEU A 78 11.87 -8.69 -5.61
C LEU A 78 10.86 -9.40 -4.71
N VAL A 79 9.58 -9.33 -5.05
CA VAL A 79 8.51 -10.12 -4.43
C VAL A 79 7.96 -11.06 -5.47
N TYR A 80 8.11 -12.36 -5.27
CA TYR A 80 7.58 -13.37 -6.19
C TYR A 80 6.51 -14.22 -5.52
N PHE A 81 5.44 -14.49 -6.23
CA PHE A 81 4.31 -15.29 -5.79
C PHE A 81 4.35 -16.66 -6.42
N TYR A 82 3.97 -17.67 -5.65
CA TYR A 82 3.86 -19.05 -6.11
C TYR A 82 2.65 -19.74 -5.48
N PRO A 83 2.01 -20.70 -6.19
CA PRO A 83 0.78 -21.33 -5.73
C PRO A 83 0.92 -22.11 -4.43
N LYS A 84 1.98 -22.93 -4.29
CA LYS A 84 2.13 -23.82 -3.15
C LYS A 84 3.59 -24.28 -2.95
N ALA A 85 4.01 -24.25 -1.68
CA ALA A 85 5.32 -24.74 -1.26
C ALA A 85 5.56 -26.21 -1.69
N SER A 86 6.82 -26.58 -1.90
CA SER A 86 7.31 -27.91 -2.23
C SER A 86 6.70 -28.56 -3.50
N THR A 87 6.05 -27.76 -4.38
CA THR A 87 5.60 -28.26 -5.69
C THR A 87 6.68 -28.07 -6.76
N PRO A 88 6.74 -28.94 -7.80
CA PRO A 88 7.87 -28.93 -8.76
C PRO A 88 8.11 -27.59 -9.45
N GLY A 89 7.05 -26.89 -9.89
CA GLY A 89 7.17 -25.59 -10.55
C GLY A 89 7.59 -24.47 -9.58
N CYS A 90 7.11 -24.49 -8.34
CA CYS A 90 7.48 -23.52 -7.32
C CYS A 90 8.91 -23.74 -6.83
N THR A 91 9.33 -25.01 -6.73
CA THR A 91 10.72 -25.36 -6.44
C THR A 91 11.66 -24.86 -7.53
N LYS A 92 11.35 -25.07 -8.82
CA LYS A 92 12.15 -24.53 -9.93
C LYS A 92 12.27 -23.00 -9.86
N GLN A 93 11.20 -22.29 -9.57
CA GLN A 93 11.22 -20.82 -9.43
C GLN A 93 12.12 -20.36 -8.28
N GLY A 94 11.96 -20.95 -7.09
CA GLY A 94 12.79 -20.62 -5.93
C GLY A 94 14.26 -20.98 -6.14
N CYS A 95 14.54 -22.16 -6.71
CA CYS A 95 15.90 -22.59 -7.02
C CYS A 95 16.60 -21.67 -8.03
N SER A 96 15.91 -21.21 -9.07
CA SER A 96 16.45 -20.21 -10.00
C SER A 96 16.97 -18.96 -9.26
N LEU A 97 16.18 -18.43 -8.33
CA LEU A 97 16.56 -17.25 -7.53
C LEU A 97 17.69 -17.58 -6.51
N ARG A 98 17.67 -18.76 -5.90
CA ARG A 98 18.74 -19.23 -5.01
C ARG A 98 20.07 -19.35 -5.76
N ASP A 99 20.07 -19.98 -6.93
CA ASP A 99 21.29 -20.23 -7.69
C ASP A 99 21.91 -18.91 -8.22
N ALA A 100 21.08 -17.91 -8.48
CA ALA A 100 21.52 -16.55 -8.86
C ALA A 100 21.75 -15.62 -7.65
N TRP A 101 21.65 -16.10 -6.42
CA TRP A 101 21.63 -15.25 -5.21
C TRP A 101 22.82 -14.30 -5.10
N ALA A 102 24.04 -14.79 -5.32
CA ALA A 102 25.23 -13.96 -5.25
C ALA A 102 25.21 -12.80 -6.27
N GLN A 103 24.63 -13.03 -7.45
CA GLN A 103 24.49 -12.00 -8.49
C GLN A 103 23.40 -10.98 -8.10
N LEU A 104 22.26 -11.45 -7.59
CA LEU A 104 21.16 -10.59 -7.10
C LEU A 104 21.64 -9.69 -5.95
N GLN A 105 22.40 -10.24 -5.00
CA GLN A 105 22.97 -9.46 -3.90
C GLN A 105 23.94 -8.38 -4.37
N LYS A 106 24.81 -8.69 -5.37
CA LYS A 106 25.71 -7.68 -5.97
C LYS A 106 24.96 -6.50 -6.59
N GLN A 107 23.72 -6.73 -7.03
CA GLN A 107 22.82 -5.68 -7.53
C GLN A 107 21.97 -5.04 -6.41
N GLY A 108 22.17 -5.42 -5.16
CA GLY A 108 21.40 -4.91 -4.02
C GLY A 108 19.96 -5.39 -4.00
N VAL A 109 19.65 -6.53 -4.61
CA VAL A 109 18.28 -7.07 -4.65
C VAL A 109 18.00 -7.90 -3.41
N ARG A 110 17.00 -7.52 -2.65
CA ARG A 110 16.36 -8.36 -1.62
C ARG A 110 15.25 -9.18 -2.25
N VAL A 111 15.02 -10.39 -1.76
CA VAL A 111 14.03 -11.31 -2.31
C VAL A 111 13.09 -11.79 -1.22
N TYR A 112 11.79 -11.75 -1.48
CA TYR A 112 10.75 -12.43 -0.70
C TYR A 112 9.91 -13.33 -1.60
N GLY A 113 9.74 -14.58 -1.20
CA GLY A 113 8.75 -15.48 -1.80
C GLY A 113 7.45 -15.41 -1.01
N VAL A 114 6.32 -15.47 -1.68
CA VAL A 114 4.98 -15.36 -1.06
C VAL A 114 4.09 -16.50 -1.55
N SER A 115 3.46 -17.19 -0.63
CA SER A 115 2.34 -18.09 -0.92
C SER A 115 1.34 -18.09 0.23
N THR A 116 0.17 -18.66 0.01
CA THR A 116 -0.88 -18.80 1.02
C THR A 116 -0.66 -19.97 2.00
N ASP A 117 0.51 -20.62 1.93
CA ASP A 117 0.90 -21.65 2.88
C ASP A 117 1.18 -21.03 4.27
N ASN A 118 1.11 -21.86 5.32
CA ASN A 118 1.44 -21.46 6.67
C ASN A 118 2.97 -21.42 6.91
N GLU A 119 3.37 -20.84 8.04
CA GLU A 119 4.77 -20.64 8.43
C GLU A 119 5.55 -21.98 8.45
N SER A 120 4.94 -23.05 8.97
CA SER A 120 5.59 -24.37 9.03
C SER A 120 5.91 -24.93 7.65
N SER A 121 4.96 -24.83 6.70
CA SER A 121 5.16 -25.27 5.32
C SER A 121 6.22 -24.41 4.60
N GLN A 122 6.21 -23.10 4.85
CA GLN A 122 7.22 -22.18 4.31
C GLN A 122 8.61 -22.48 4.87
N LYS A 123 8.69 -22.77 6.17
CA LYS A 123 9.94 -23.13 6.82
C LYS A 123 10.50 -24.43 6.26
N GLN A 124 9.67 -25.46 6.18
CA GLN A 124 10.07 -26.73 5.58
C GLN A 124 10.58 -26.54 4.14
N PHE A 125 9.85 -25.80 3.31
CA PHE A 125 10.24 -25.54 1.93
C PHE A 125 11.56 -24.78 1.82
N LYS A 126 11.75 -23.75 2.66
CA LYS A 126 13.01 -23.00 2.73
C LYS A 126 14.18 -23.88 3.11
N ASP A 127 14.03 -24.72 4.14
CA ASP A 127 15.08 -25.56 4.67
C ASP A 127 15.43 -26.68 3.66
N GLU A 128 14.42 -27.36 3.09
CA GLU A 128 14.61 -28.40 2.06
C GLU A 128 15.37 -27.90 0.82
N GLN A 129 15.10 -26.67 0.40
CA GLN A 129 15.71 -26.09 -0.79
C GLN A 129 16.92 -25.17 -0.48
N SER A 130 17.25 -24.98 0.79
CA SER A 130 18.33 -24.10 1.25
C SER A 130 18.19 -22.67 0.69
N PHE A 131 16.99 -22.10 0.69
CA PHE A 131 16.76 -20.74 0.21
C PHE A 131 17.42 -19.70 1.13
N PRO A 132 18.29 -18.81 0.60
CA PRO A 132 18.98 -17.79 1.39
C PRO A 132 18.10 -16.58 1.72
N PHE A 133 16.89 -16.51 1.19
CA PHE A 133 15.92 -15.45 1.38
C PHE A 133 14.70 -15.93 2.16
N ALA A 134 13.89 -14.98 2.65
CA ALA A 134 12.70 -15.29 3.44
C ALA A 134 11.49 -15.64 2.55
N LEU A 135 10.62 -16.50 3.08
CA LEU A 135 9.35 -16.87 2.51
C LEU A 135 8.21 -16.37 3.41
N LEU A 136 7.27 -15.61 2.86
CA LEU A 136 6.14 -15.03 3.58
C LEU A 136 4.95 -15.98 3.58
N ALA A 137 4.36 -16.19 4.75
CA ALA A 137 3.21 -17.06 4.99
C ALA A 137 1.91 -16.25 4.93
N ASP A 138 1.42 -15.98 3.72
CA ASP A 138 0.26 -15.12 3.45
C ASP A 138 -1.08 -15.89 3.60
N LYS A 139 -1.29 -16.51 4.75
CA LYS A 139 -2.49 -17.32 5.05
C LYS A 139 -3.79 -16.53 4.88
N ASP A 140 -3.77 -15.28 5.29
CA ASP A 140 -4.91 -14.37 5.25
C ASP A 140 -5.06 -13.67 3.90
N LYS A 141 -4.15 -13.94 2.95
CA LYS A 141 -4.10 -13.40 1.59
C LYS A 141 -3.94 -11.87 1.51
N ALA A 142 -3.54 -11.23 2.59
CA ALA A 142 -3.38 -9.78 2.67
C ALA A 142 -2.36 -9.26 1.65
N VAL A 143 -1.22 -9.95 1.48
CA VAL A 143 -0.20 -9.59 0.49
C VAL A 143 -0.70 -9.89 -0.92
N THR A 144 -1.29 -11.08 -1.14
CA THR A 144 -1.85 -11.50 -2.43
C THR A 144 -2.89 -10.49 -2.93
N GLU A 145 -3.79 -10.04 -2.06
CA GLU A 145 -4.83 -9.05 -2.37
C GLU A 145 -4.24 -7.65 -2.59
N ALA A 146 -3.32 -7.20 -1.73
CA ALA A 146 -2.68 -5.89 -1.87
C ALA A 146 -1.87 -5.73 -3.17
N PHE A 147 -1.35 -6.83 -3.72
CA PHE A 147 -0.66 -6.86 -5.02
C PHE A 147 -1.60 -7.09 -6.21
N GLY A 148 -2.90 -7.29 -5.98
CA GLY A 148 -3.86 -7.66 -7.01
C GLY A 148 -3.51 -8.99 -7.71
N VAL A 149 -2.83 -9.89 -7.01
CA VAL A 149 -2.50 -11.22 -7.52
C VAL A 149 -3.73 -12.09 -7.49
N LYS A 150 -4.04 -12.74 -8.62
CA LYS A 150 -5.22 -13.62 -8.69
C LYS A 150 -5.09 -14.77 -7.69
N ASN A 151 -6.17 -14.97 -6.93
CA ASN A 151 -6.32 -16.12 -6.05
C ASN A 151 -7.15 -17.18 -6.78
N LEU A 152 -6.54 -18.31 -7.06
CA LEU A 152 -7.20 -19.44 -7.71
C LEU A 152 -7.33 -20.58 -6.70
N VAL A 153 -8.56 -20.90 -6.32
CA VAL A 153 -8.88 -21.99 -5.37
C VAL A 153 -8.06 -21.88 -4.07
N GLY A 154 -7.96 -20.67 -3.53
CA GLY A 154 -7.21 -20.43 -2.28
C GLY A 154 -5.70 -20.23 -2.44
N MET A 155 -5.13 -20.37 -3.63
CA MET A 155 -3.71 -20.25 -3.92
C MET A 155 -3.38 -18.99 -4.73
N ALA A 156 -2.26 -18.34 -4.44
CA ALA A 156 -1.78 -17.21 -5.24
C ALA A 156 -1.36 -17.69 -6.64
N SER A 157 -1.75 -16.95 -7.68
CA SER A 157 -1.22 -17.23 -9.02
C SER A 157 0.24 -16.83 -9.11
N ARG A 158 1.03 -17.57 -9.88
CA ARG A 158 2.45 -17.27 -10.09
C ARG A 158 2.60 -15.90 -10.73
N SER A 159 3.45 -15.05 -10.13
CA SER A 159 3.81 -13.73 -10.63
C SER A 159 5.05 -13.22 -9.92
N ALA A 160 5.69 -12.18 -10.45
CA ALA A 160 6.80 -11.53 -9.78
C ALA A 160 6.79 -10.02 -10.02
N PHE A 161 7.25 -9.27 -9.03
CA PHE A 161 7.28 -7.80 -9.03
C PHE A 161 8.64 -7.34 -8.52
N LEU A 162 9.29 -6.47 -9.25
CA LEU A 162 10.53 -5.84 -8.83
C LEU A 162 10.26 -4.37 -8.51
N PHE A 163 10.67 -3.94 -7.34
CA PHE A 163 10.58 -2.56 -6.87
C PHE A 163 11.97 -1.95 -6.79
N LYS A 164 12.03 -0.63 -7.02
CA LYS A 164 13.20 0.19 -6.73
C LYS A 164 12.73 1.37 -5.88
N ASP A 165 13.31 1.51 -4.68
CA ASP A 165 13.00 2.58 -3.74
C ASP A 165 11.48 2.74 -3.52
N GLY A 166 10.79 1.62 -3.30
CA GLY A 166 9.35 1.56 -3.05
C GLY A 166 8.44 1.73 -4.27
N VAL A 167 8.99 1.81 -5.49
CA VAL A 167 8.20 1.94 -6.72
C VAL A 167 8.39 0.70 -7.60
N CYS A 168 7.31 0.13 -8.11
CA CYS A 168 7.35 -1.01 -9.01
C CYS A 168 8.01 -0.62 -10.35
N VAL A 169 9.07 -1.30 -10.73
CA VAL A 169 9.82 -1.02 -11.96
C VAL A 169 9.71 -2.14 -12.98
N TRP A 170 9.28 -3.33 -12.58
CA TRP A 170 9.11 -4.49 -13.48
C TRP A 170 8.08 -5.47 -12.91
N VAL A 171 7.34 -6.12 -13.79
CA VAL A 171 6.32 -7.11 -13.46
C VAL A 171 6.41 -8.30 -14.42
N ASP A 172 6.44 -9.51 -13.87
CA ASP A 172 6.16 -10.74 -14.61
C ASP A 172 4.78 -11.27 -14.19
N PRO A 173 3.75 -11.07 -15.01
CA PRO A 173 2.38 -11.40 -14.64
C PRO A 173 2.03 -12.88 -14.67
N LYS A 174 2.90 -13.71 -15.26
CA LYS A 174 2.70 -15.15 -15.36
C LYS A 174 3.65 -15.92 -14.45
N GLY A 175 4.71 -15.27 -14.00
CA GLY A 175 5.77 -15.81 -13.17
C GLY A 175 6.49 -16.97 -13.87
N SER A 176 7.74 -16.74 -14.24
CA SER A 176 8.57 -17.80 -14.77
C SER A 176 8.90 -18.85 -13.71
N THR A 177 9.25 -20.05 -14.14
CA THR A 177 9.78 -21.08 -13.23
C THR A 177 11.31 -21.05 -13.22
N ALA A 178 11.97 -21.78 -14.12
CA ALA A 178 13.42 -21.88 -14.16
C ALA A 178 14.13 -20.56 -14.54
N ASP A 179 13.46 -19.69 -15.30
CA ASP A 179 14.06 -18.47 -15.87
C ASP A 179 13.79 -17.22 -15.04
N GLN A 180 13.24 -17.37 -13.83
CA GLN A 180 12.82 -16.20 -13.03
C GLN A 180 14.00 -15.27 -12.71
N ALA A 181 15.14 -15.82 -12.32
CA ALA A 181 16.33 -15.04 -12.03
C ALA A 181 16.90 -14.37 -13.28
N ASP A 182 16.96 -15.10 -14.41
CA ASP A 182 17.49 -14.57 -15.66
C ASP A 182 16.69 -13.37 -16.16
N GLN A 183 15.38 -13.42 -16.06
CA GLN A 183 14.50 -12.29 -16.42
C GLN A 183 14.76 -11.06 -15.54
N VAL A 184 14.88 -11.24 -14.23
CA VAL A 184 15.21 -10.15 -13.30
C VAL A 184 16.60 -9.58 -13.63
N MET A 185 17.61 -10.43 -13.82
CA MET A 185 18.97 -10.02 -14.15
C MET A 185 19.05 -9.31 -15.52
N ALA A 186 18.30 -9.78 -16.51
CA ALA A 186 18.20 -9.12 -17.81
C ALA A 186 17.64 -7.70 -17.68
N PHE A 187 16.57 -7.53 -16.89
CA PHE A 187 16.01 -6.21 -16.60
C PHE A 187 17.03 -5.30 -15.90
N LEU A 188 17.70 -5.77 -14.85
CA LEU A 188 18.69 -4.98 -14.10
C LEU A 188 19.83 -4.48 -14.99
N LYS A 189 20.32 -5.32 -15.91
CA LYS A 189 21.36 -4.93 -16.88
C LYS A 189 20.95 -3.75 -17.77
N THR A 190 19.66 -3.57 -18.05
CA THR A 190 19.17 -2.42 -18.84
C THR A 190 19.20 -1.11 -18.05
N ARG A 191 19.29 -1.16 -16.72
CA ARG A 191 19.28 0.00 -15.81
C ARG A 191 20.67 0.40 -15.31
N SER A 192 21.67 -0.44 -15.52
CA SER A 192 23.07 -0.20 -15.11
C SER A 192 23.90 0.56 -16.16
N ARG A 193 23.24 1.09 -17.22
CA ARG A 193 23.89 1.87 -18.30
C ARG A 193 23.55 3.36 -18.14
#